data_2f38f93aa778a0db6bbafacd6596ecbe
#
_entry.id   2f38f93aa778a0db6bbafacd6596ecbe
#
_cell.length_a   1.000
_cell.length_b   1.000
_cell.length_c   1.000
_cell.angle_alpha   90.00
_cell.angle_beta   90.00
_cell.angle_gamma   90.00
#
_symmetry.space_group_name_H-M   'P 1'
#
loop_
_entity.id
_entity.type
_entity.pdbx_description
1 polymer ?
#
loop_
_entity_poly.entity_id
_entity_poly.type
_entity_poly.pdbx_seq_one_letter_code
_entity_poly.pdbx_strand_id
1 'polypeptide(L)'
;MRFPLVFSVLLAASLHTGTTVAGPTPAPENAQVYFVWPHDGTVINGGKFWVRMGLRNMGVAPKGTDVKNTGHHHLLIDTDPPPMTESIPNDRNHLHFGAGETEARVELPPGTHTLQLLLGDKDHIPFDPPVMSKKITVTVK
;
A
#
# COMPACT_ATOMS: atom_id res chain seq x y z
N MET A 1 25.80 69.48 23.74
CA MET A 1 25.86 68.01 23.98
C MET A 1 24.79 67.36 23.16
N ARG A 2 25.16 66.58 22.12
CA ARG A 2 24.24 65.81 21.24
C ARG A 2 24.45 64.34 21.56
N PHE A 3 23.42 63.67 22.07
CA PHE A 3 23.43 62.23 22.28
C PHE A 3 23.00 61.50 20.96
N PRO A 4 23.71 60.49 20.53
CA PRO A 4 23.26 59.71 19.38
C PRO A 4 22.19 58.67 19.80
N LEU A 5 21.06 58.65 19.10
CA LEU A 5 20.05 57.58 19.21
C LEU A 5 20.62 56.31 18.58
N VAL A 6 20.76 55.26 19.37
CA VAL A 6 21.08 53.92 18.88
C VAL A 6 19.77 53.24 18.53
N PHE A 7 19.54 53.00 17.23
CA PHE A 7 18.42 52.16 16.76
C PHE A 7 18.84 50.71 16.86
N SER A 8 18.28 49.99 17.81
CA SER A 8 18.41 48.51 17.84
C SER A 8 17.42 47.88 16.84
N VAL A 9 17.92 47.31 15.77
CA VAL A 9 17.14 46.51 14.82
C VAL A 9 17.01 45.13 15.41
N LEU A 10 15.80 44.77 15.90
CA LEU A 10 15.46 43.40 16.25
C LEU A 10 15.24 42.59 14.91
N LEU A 11 16.17 41.72 14.65
CA LEU A 11 16.03 40.74 13.57
C LEU A 11 15.13 39.58 14.04
N ALA A 12 13.86 39.57 13.64
CA ALA A 12 12.95 38.49 13.92
C ALA A 12 13.28 37.30 13.02
N ALA A 13 13.91 36.27 13.57
CA ALA A 13 14.15 35.01 12.88
C ALA A 13 12.84 34.23 12.79
N SER A 14 12.23 34.17 11.61
CA SER A 14 11.05 33.33 11.34
C SER A 14 11.48 31.86 11.25
N LEU A 15 11.19 31.09 12.30
CA LEU A 15 11.31 29.62 12.25
C LEU A 15 10.22 29.08 11.33
N HIS A 16 10.59 28.73 10.10
CA HIS A 16 9.74 27.94 9.22
C HIS A 16 9.81 26.48 9.68
N THR A 17 8.80 26.03 10.41
CA THR A 17 8.59 24.60 10.67
C THR A 17 8.11 23.95 9.38
N GLY A 18 9.05 23.51 8.54
CA GLY A 18 8.72 22.68 7.40
C GLY A 18 8.13 21.35 7.89
N THR A 19 6.86 21.08 7.61
CA THR A 19 6.29 19.75 7.74
C THR A 19 6.98 18.84 6.72
N THR A 20 7.91 18.02 7.17
CA THR A 20 8.46 16.95 6.32
C THR A 20 7.34 15.95 6.09
N VAL A 21 6.79 15.89 4.88
CA VAL A 21 5.97 14.76 4.45
C VAL A 21 6.91 13.56 4.44
N ALA A 22 6.66 12.58 5.30
CA ALA A 22 7.40 11.33 5.27
C ALA A 22 7.20 10.68 3.90
N GLY A 23 8.31 10.30 3.25
CA GLY A 23 8.26 9.55 1.98
C GLY A 23 7.74 8.12 2.21
N PRO A 24 7.61 7.33 1.14
CA PRO A 24 7.20 5.94 1.25
C PRO A 24 8.08 5.16 2.23
N THR A 25 7.47 4.22 2.95
CA THR A 25 8.18 3.36 3.90
C THR A 25 9.14 2.42 3.15
N PRO A 26 10.44 2.33 3.53
CA PRO A 26 11.37 1.42 2.88
C PRO A 26 10.99 -0.04 3.07
N ALA A 27 11.03 -0.84 1.99
CA ALA A 27 10.86 -2.28 2.04
C ALA A 27 12.22 -3.00 2.16
N PRO A 28 12.29 -4.20 2.81
CA PRO A 28 13.44 -5.08 2.69
C PRO A 28 13.67 -5.50 1.22
N GLU A 29 14.94 -5.60 0.80
CA GLU A 29 15.32 -5.93 -0.60
C GLU A 29 14.70 -7.21 -1.15
N ASN A 30 14.43 -8.19 -0.29
CA ASN A 30 13.88 -9.49 -0.67
C ASN A 30 12.44 -9.70 -0.17
N ALA A 31 11.73 -8.63 0.15
CA ALA A 31 10.30 -8.67 0.44
C ALA A 31 9.51 -9.17 -0.79
N GLN A 32 8.63 -10.12 -0.58
CA GLN A 32 7.81 -10.71 -1.65
C GLN A 32 6.39 -10.92 -1.19
N VAL A 33 5.43 -10.37 -1.94
CA VAL A 33 4.01 -10.72 -1.84
C VAL A 33 3.63 -11.60 -3.03
N TYR A 34 2.81 -12.63 -2.82
CA TYR A 34 2.45 -13.60 -3.84
C TYR A 34 1.08 -14.23 -3.58
N PHE A 35 0.46 -14.73 -4.65
CA PHE A 35 -0.75 -15.53 -4.52
C PHE A 35 -0.38 -16.96 -4.09
N VAL A 36 -0.97 -17.42 -2.99
CA VAL A 36 -1.05 -18.84 -2.64
C VAL A 36 -2.16 -19.50 -3.47
N TRP A 37 -3.26 -18.75 -3.70
CA TRP A 37 -4.38 -19.09 -4.57
C TRP A 37 -5.16 -17.83 -4.95
N PRO A 38 -5.68 -17.69 -6.17
CA PRO A 38 -5.51 -18.57 -7.34
C PRO A 38 -4.13 -18.42 -7.99
N HIS A 39 -3.82 -19.32 -8.93
CA HIS A 39 -2.65 -19.21 -9.80
C HIS A 39 -3.02 -18.55 -11.13
N ASP A 40 -2.03 -18.09 -11.88
CA ASP A 40 -2.24 -17.56 -13.21
C ASP A 40 -2.90 -18.59 -14.13
N GLY A 41 -3.90 -18.18 -14.90
CA GLY A 41 -4.69 -19.04 -15.77
C GLY A 41 -5.76 -19.89 -15.07
N THR A 42 -5.99 -19.73 -13.77
CA THR A 42 -7.01 -20.50 -13.05
C THR A 42 -8.42 -20.24 -13.61
N VAL A 43 -9.15 -21.33 -13.86
CA VAL A 43 -10.58 -21.28 -14.16
C VAL A 43 -11.36 -21.51 -12.87
N ILE A 44 -12.26 -20.58 -12.55
CA ILE A 44 -13.07 -20.56 -11.32
C ILE A 44 -14.50 -20.88 -11.71
N ASN A 45 -15.07 -21.94 -11.13
CA ASN A 45 -16.46 -22.29 -11.32
C ASN A 45 -17.32 -21.64 -10.23
N GLY A 46 -18.19 -20.72 -10.66
CA GLY A 46 -19.01 -19.89 -9.76
C GLY A 46 -18.27 -18.63 -9.29
N GLY A 47 -19.02 -17.54 -9.09
CA GLY A 47 -18.48 -16.20 -8.88
C GLY A 47 -17.78 -15.96 -7.56
N LYS A 48 -17.95 -16.85 -6.55
CA LYS A 48 -17.36 -16.70 -5.21
C LYS A 48 -16.21 -17.68 -5.01
N PHE A 49 -15.01 -17.15 -4.70
CA PHE A 49 -13.82 -17.98 -4.48
C PHE A 49 -12.92 -17.38 -3.40
N TRP A 50 -12.01 -18.19 -2.89
CA TRP A 50 -11.00 -17.72 -1.96
C TRP A 50 -9.83 -17.11 -2.72
N VAL A 51 -9.32 -15.98 -2.23
CA VAL A 51 -7.99 -15.47 -2.55
C VAL A 51 -7.13 -15.67 -1.30
N ARG A 52 -6.00 -16.36 -1.44
CA ARG A 52 -5.03 -16.59 -0.38
C ARG A 52 -3.72 -15.92 -0.73
N MET A 53 -3.22 -15.11 0.19
CA MET A 53 -2.12 -14.19 -0.01
C MET A 53 -0.94 -14.60 0.87
N GLY A 54 0.24 -14.65 0.29
CA GLY A 54 1.48 -14.94 0.98
C GLY A 54 2.41 -13.73 1.03
N LEU A 55 3.18 -13.63 2.11
CA LEU A 55 4.20 -12.62 2.29
C LEU A 55 5.48 -13.27 2.82
N ARG A 56 6.64 -12.91 2.24
CA ARG A 56 7.97 -13.36 2.68
C ARG A 56 8.83 -12.18 3.04
N ASN A 57 9.68 -12.38 4.06
CA ASN A 57 10.67 -11.43 4.55
C ASN A 57 10.07 -10.13 5.11
N MET A 58 8.77 -10.14 5.36
CA MET A 58 8.01 -9.11 6.06
C MET A 58 6.90 -9.77 6.88
N GLY A 59 6.37 -9.04 7.86
CA GLY A 59 5.21 -9.44 8.65
C GLY A 59 3.91 -8.84 8.11
N VAL A 60 2.81 -9.59 8.23
CA VAL A 60 1.47 -9.04 8.04
C VAL A 60 1.03 -8.40 9.36
N ALA A 61 0.53 -7.18 9.29
CA ALA A 61 0.01 -6.47 10.46
C ALA A 61 -1.24 -5.65 10.08
N PRO A 62 -2.15 -5.40 11.02
CA PRO A 62 -3.28 -4.52 10.78
C PRO A 62 -2.83 -3.09 10.40
N LYS A 63 -3.68 -2.39 9.65
CA LYS A 63 -3.48 -0.96 9.37
C LYS A 63 -3.22 -0.16 10.65
N GLY A 64 -2.40 0.87 10.57
CA GLY A 64 -2.03 1.69 11.72
C GLY A 64 -0.96 1.07 12.63
N THR A 65 -0.52 -0.17 12.38
CA THR A 65 0.55 -0.81 13.15
C THR A 65 1.91 -0.27 12.70
N ASP A 66 2.56 0.50 13.57
CA ASP A 66 3.87 1.10 13.32
C ASP A 66 5.00 0.17 13.81
N VAL A 67 5.18 -0.93 13.09
CA VAL A 67 6.25 -1.91 13.34
C VAL A 67 7.07 -2.07 12.06
N LYS A 68 8.38 -1.97 12.18
CA LYS A 68 9.31 -2.09 11.05
C LYS A 68 9.09 -3.40 10.28
N ASN A 69 9.12 -3.33 8.96
CA ASN A 69 8.96 -4.45 8.04
C ASN A 69 7.61 -5.17 8.20
N THR A 70 6.55 -4.44 8.51
CA THR A 70 5.19 -4.97 8.52
C THR A 70 4.28 -4.14 7.62
N GLY A 71 3.27 -4.79 7.05
CA GLY A 71 2.28 -4.15 6.20
C GLY A 71 1.02 -5.02 6.06
N HIS A 72 0.07 -4.58 5.27
CA HIS A 72 -1.17 -5.31 5.02
C HIS A 72 -1.47 -5.40 3.53
N HIS A 73 -2.22 -6.43 3.18
CA HIS A 73 -2.53 -6.74 1.79
C HIS A 73 -3.59 -5.81 1.19
N HIS A 74 -3.40 -5.51 -0.09
CA HIS A 74 -4.43 -4.97 -0.98
C HIS A 74 -4.51 -5.87 -2.22
N LEU A 75 -5.70 -6.04 -2.77
CA LEU A 75 -5.93 -6.77 -4.02
C LEU A 75 -6.46 -5.81 -5.08
N LEU A 76 -5.71 -5.68 -6.16
CA LEU A 76 -6.09 -4.94 -7.35
C LEU A 76 -6.83 -5.89 -8.30
N ILE A 77 -8.01 -5.47 -8.75
CA ILE A 77 -8.89 -6.26 -9.63
C ILE A 77 -9.18 -5.42 -10.87
N ASP A 78 -8.79 -5.90 -12.05
CA ASP A 78 -9.05 -5.26 -13.34
C ASP A 78 -8.60 -3.79 -13.40
N THR A 79 -7.51 -3.48 -12.72
CA THR A 79 -6.93 -2.13 -12.68
C THR A 79 -5.42 -2.18 -12.70
N ASP A 80 -4.80 -1.06 -13.02
CA ASP A 80 -3.37 -0.85 -12.86
C ASP A 80 -3.04 -0.38 -11.44
N PRO A 81 -1.78 -0.55 -11.01
CA PRO A 81 -1.35 -0.05 -9.71
C PRO A 81 -1.56 1.47 -9.57
N PRO A 82 -1.97 1.94 -8.39
CA PRO A 82 -2.11 3.37 -8.12
C PRO A 82 -0.73 4.06 -8.05
N PRO A 83 -0.68 5.39 -7.98
CA PRO A 83 0.56 6.11 -7.71
C PRO A 83 1.23 5.59 -6.43
N MET A 84 2.54 5.26 -6.50
CA MET A 84 3.27 4.60 -5.40
C MET A 84 3.59 5.53 -4.22
N THR A 85 3.31 6.81 -4.35
CA THR A 85 3.51 7.83 -3.30
C THR A 85 2.22 8.29 -2.64
N GLU A 86 1.09 7.69 -3.03
CA GLU A 86 -0.24 8.04 -2.53
C GLU A 86 -0.87 6.85 -1.81
N SER A 87 -1.85 7.14 -0.98
CA SER A 87 -2.62 6.09 -0.30
C SER A 87 -3.37 5.24 -1.32
N ILE A 88 -3.23 3.91 -1.19
CA ILE A 88 -3.93 2.94 -2.04
C ILE A 88 -5.44 3.15 -1.87
N PRO A 89 -6.20 3.32 -2.95
CA PRO A 89 -7.65 3.45 -2.87
C PRO A 89 -8.31 2.25 -2.18
N ASN A 90 -9.51 2.45 -1.65
CA ASN A 90 -10.35 1.38 -1.12
C ASN A 90 -11.70 1.44 -1.83
N ASP A 91 -11.82 0.67 -2.89
CA ASP A 91 -13.01 0.59 -3.74
C ASP A 91 -13.16 -0.84 -4.31
N ARG A 92 -14.10 -1.05 -5.24
CA ARG A 92 -14.36 -2.36 -5.83
C ARG A 92 -13.19 -2.94 -6.63
N ASN A 93 -12.26 -2.11 -7.10
CA ASN A 93 -11.08 -2.50 -7.86
C ASN A 93 -9.81 -2.56 -7.00
N HIS A 94 -9.88 -2.04 -5.76
CA HIS A 94 -8.80 -2.00 -4.80
C HIS A 94 -9.31 -2.50 -3.45
N LEU A 95 -9.34 -3.82 -3.25
CA LEU A 95 -9.81 -4.39 -1.99
C LEU A 95 -8.74 -4.24 -0.92
N HIS A 96 -9.16 -3.80 0.26
CA HIS A 96 -8.31 -3.50 1.40
C HIS A 96 -8.48 -4.51 2.52
N PHE A 97 -7.39 -5.14 2.96
CA PHE A 97 -7.35 -6.15 4.01
C PHE A 97 -6.70 -5.61 5.28
N GLY A 98 -7.33 -4.56 5.82
CA GLY A 98 -6.76 -3.73 6.89
C GLY A 98 -6.76 -4.32 8.29
N ALA A 99 -7.35 -5.49 8.51
CA ALA A 99 -7.25 -6.20 9.78
C ALA A 99 -6.10 -7.23 9.81
N GLY A 100 -5.29 -7.28 8.75
CA GLY A 100 -4.18 -8.22 8.62
C GLY A 100 -4.62 -9.57 8.07
N GLU A 101 -5.68 -9.59 7.28
CA GLU A 101 -6.15 -10.81 6.62
C GLU A 101 -5.13 -11.33 5.62
N THR A 102 -4.97 -12.64 5.59
CA THR A 102 -4.11 -13.37 4.63
C THR A 102 -4.94 -14.18 3.64
N GLU A 103 -6.25 -14.23 3.82
CA GLU A 103 -7.20 -14.81 2.87
C GLU A 103 -8.55 -14.09 2.95
N ALA A 104 -9.26 -14.05 1.83
CA ALA A 104 -10.59 -13.47 1.76
C ALA A 104 -11.44 -14.15 0.68
N ARG A 105 -12.75 -14.14 0.87
CA ARG A 105 -13.68 -14.52 -0.21
C ARG A 105 -13.93 -13.32 -1.11
N VAL A 106 -13.68 -13.50 -2.39
CA VAL A 106 -13.90 -12.51 -3.44
C VAL A 106 -15.02 -12.98 -4.34
N GLU A 107 -15.85 -12.06 -4.81
CA GLU A 107 -16.92 -12.33 -5.77
C GLU A 107 -16.68 -11.51 -7.02
N LEU A 108 -16.60 -12.21 -8.17
CA LEU A 108 -16.45 -11.58 -9.47
C LEU A 108 -17.51 -12.12 -10.45
N PRO A 109 -17.99 -11.29 -11.38
CA PRO A 109 -18.91 -11.76 -12.42
C PRO A 109 -18.22 -12.75 -13.38
N PRO A 110 -18.99 -13.53 -14.16
CA PRO A 110 -18.39 -14.32 -15.24
C PRO A 110 -17.56 -13.47 -16.20
N GLY A 111 -16.39 -13.97 -16.58
CA GLY A 111 -15.47 -13.27 -17.47
C GLY A 111 -14.01 -13.51 -17.11
N THR A 112 -13.12 -12.86 -17.85
CA THR A 112 -11.69 -12.86 -17.60
C THR A 112 -11.31 -11.64 -16.75
N HIS A 113 -10.60 -11.87 -15.65
CA HIS A 113 -10.21 -10.84 -14.70
C HIS A 113 -8.71 -10.86 -14.44
N THR A 114 -8.13 -9.71 -14.20
CA THR A 114 -6.76 -9.61 -13.73
C THR A 114 -6.73 -9.35 -12.21
N LEU A 115 -5.80 -10.01 -11.53
CA LEU A 115 -5.58 -9.86 -10.09
C LEU A 115 -4.11 -9.53 -9.84
N GLN A 116 -3.85 -8.61 -8.91
CA GLN A 116 -2.50 -8.28 -8.48
C GLN A 116 -2.50 -7.89 -6.99
N LEU A 117 -1.52 -8.38 -6.23
CA LEU A 117 -1.36 -7.99 -4.83
C LEU A 117 -0.39 -6.82 -4.72
N LEU A 118 -0.71 -5.90 -3.83
CA LEU A 118 0.12 -4.77 -3.43
C LEU A 118 0.11 -4.67 -1.91
N LEU A 119 1.28 -4.51 -1.31
CA LEU A 119 1.39 -4.33 0.14
C LEU A 119 1.38 -2.84 0.48
N GLY A 120 0.52 -2.43 1.40
CA GLY A 120 0.48 -1.10 1.98
C GLY A 120 1.11 -1.06 3.36
N ASP A 121 1.74 0.06 3.69
CA ASP A 121 2.25 0.34 5.03
C ASP A 121 1.11 0.73 6.01
N LYS A 122 1.45 1.16 7.23
CA LYS A 122 0.47 1.57 8.25
C LYS A 122 -0.51 2.66 7.80
N ASP A 123 -0.11 3.49 6.83
CA ASP A 123 -0.87 4.62 6.29
C ASP A 123 -1.47 4.32 4.90
N HIS A 124 -1.46 3.04 4.47
CA HIS A 124 -1.92 2.55 3.15
C HIS A 124 -1.06 3.04 1.98
N ILE A 125 0.15 3.51 2.22
CA ILE A 125 1.06 3.92 1.15
C ILE A 125 1.87 2.69 0.71
N PRO A 126 2.04 2.44 -0.59
CA PRO A 126 2.95 1.40 -1.06
C PRO A 126 4.37 1.58 -0.54
N PHE A 127 5.07 0.47 -0.28
CA PHE A 127 6.48 0.50 0.12
C PHE A 127 7.38 0.98 -1.03
N ASP A 128 8.61 1.40 -0.70
CA ASP A 128 9.67 1.71 -1.66
C ASP A 128 10.90 0.82 -1.38
N PRO A 129 11.31 -0.06 -2.35
CA PRO A 129 10.60 -0.38 -3.60
C PRO A 129 9.24 -1.05 -3.34
N PRO A 130 8.28 -0.95 -4.30
CA PRO A 130 6.96 -1.53 -4.14
C PRO A 130 6.99 -3.04 -3.93
N VAL A 131 6.33 -3.51 -2.87
CA VAL A 131 6.13 -4.93 -2.60
C VAL A 131 4.85 -5.37 -3.30
N MET A 132 5.00 -5.84 -4.53
CA MET A 132 3.90 -6.14 -5.43
C MET A 132 4.09 -7.50 -6.10
N SER A 133 2.98 -8.25 -6.27
CA SER A 133 3.02 -9.54 -6.97
C SER A 133 3.09 -9.36 -8.48
N LYS A 134 3.36 -10.46 -9.19
CA LYS A 134 3.00 -10.55 -10.60
C LYS A 134 1.49 -10.38 -10.75
N LYS A 135 1.07 -9.73 -11.85
CA LYS A 135 -0.33 -9.70 -12.27
C LYS A 135 -0.68 -11.08 -12.81
N ILE A 136 -1.75 -11.65 -12.33
CA ILE A 136 -2.27 -12.95 -12.79
C ILE A 136 -3.63 -12.76 -13.47
N THR A 137 -4.01 -13.71 -14.30
CA THR A 137 -5.31 -13.74 -14.98
C THR A 137 -6.12 -14.94 -14.49
N VAL A 138 -7.40 -14.74 -14.19
CA VAL A 138 -8.35 -15.79 -13.84
C VAL A 138 -9.58 -15.71 -14.74
N THR A 139 -10.23 -16.83 -14.98
CA THR A 139 -11.49 -16.87 -15.74
C THR A 139 -12.60 -17.42 -14.86
N VAL A 140 -13.63 -16.60 -14.62
CA VAL A 140 -14.84 -16.97 -13.87
C VAL A 140 -15.91 -17.49 -14.85
N LYS A 141 -16.51 -18.65 -14.56
CA LYS A 141 -17.57 -19.30 -15.35
C LYS A 141 -18.87 -19.36 -14.57
#